data_7a602e300e3771953a1995d926c8b293
#
_entry.id   7a602e300e3771953a1995d926c8b293
#
_cell.length_a   1.000
_cell.length_b   1.000
_cell.length_c   1.000
_cell.angle_alpha   90.00
_cell.angle_beta   90.00
_cell.angle_gamma   90.00
#
_symmetry.space_group_name_H-M   'P 1'
#
loop_
_entity.id
_entity.type
_entity.pdbx_description
1 polymer ?
#
loop_
_entity_poly.entity_id
_entity_poly.type
_entity_poly.pdbx_seq_one_letter_code
_entity_poly.pdbx_strand_id
1 'polypeptide(L)'
;MKAYVITLMGNKESEQLAENVEQSIQDTGTQLEIEIFPATTPETLGDHIRETFGKTVPWTWSSSPEEDHMDFNTNLFKKSYKAADQMRVRACAMSHARLWNKIHKENEVSVVLEHDATFVK
;
A
#
# COMPACT_ATOMS: atom_id res chain seq x y z
N MET A 1 -1.49 -17.04 11.60
CA MET A 1 -1.89 -16.11 10.51
C MET A 1 -0.82 -15.06 10.36
N LYS A 2 -0.44 -14.77 9.13
CA LYS A 2 0.54 -13.72 8.85
C LYS A 2 -0.10 -12.34 8.80
N ALA A 3 0.66 -11.32 9.20
CA ALA A 3 0.33 -9.92 8.98
C ALA A 3 1.50 -9.27 8.23
N TYR A 4 1.21 -8.78 7.06
CA TYR A 4 2.19 -8.06 6.25
C TYR A 4 2.11 -6.57 6.54
N VAL A 5 3.23 -5.94 6.84
CA VAL A 5 3.33 -4.49 7.08
C VAL A 5 4.04 -3.85 5.91
N ILE A 6 3.30 -3.09 5.11
CA ILE A 6 3.86 -2.37 3.96
C ILE A 6 4.71 -1.21 4.47
N THR A 7 5.99 -1.23 4.18
CA THR A 7 6.98 -0.33 4.75
C THR A 7 7.89 0.26 3.66
N LEU A 8 8.11 1.56 3.72
CA LEU A 8 9.08 2.24 2.84
C LEU A 8 10.49 1.95 3.34
N MET A 9 11.18 0.98 2.72
CA MET A 9 12.52 0.58 3.11
C MET A 9 13.52 1.72 2.85
N GLY A 10 14.40 1.95 3.83
CA GLY A 10 15.35 3.06 3.80
C GLY A 10 14.78 4.39 4.31
N ASN A 11 13.49 4.47 4.59
CA ASN A 11 12.85 5.62 5.22
C ASN A 11 12.74 5.36 6.72
N LYS A 12 13.51 6.08 7.54
CA LYS A 12 13.59 5.85 8.99
C LYS A 12 12.26 6.03 9.70
N GLU A 13 11.46 7.02 9.29
CA GLU A 13 10.13 7.24 9.88
C GLU A 13 9.20 6.07 9.60
N SER A 14 9.16 5.59 8.35
CA SER A 14 8.35 4.43 7.96
C SER A 14 8.78 3.17 8.71
N GLU A 15 10.06 2.92 8.81
CA GLU A 15 10.61 1.76 9.53
C GLU A 15 10.29 1.83 11.03
N GLN A 16 10.36 3.02 11.63
CA GLN A 16 9.97 3.22 13.03
C GLN A 16 8.47 3.00 13.25
N LEU A 17 7.65 3.49 12.34
CA LEU A 17 6.20 3.26 12.40
C LEU A 17 5.86 1.77 12.29
N ALA A 18 6.56 1.04 11.41
CA ALA A 18 6.38 -0.41 11.29
C ALA A 18 6.77 -1.16 12.58
N GLU A 19 7.84 -0.74 13.25
CA GLU A 19 8.21 -1.28 14.57
C GLU A 19 7.11 -1.00 15.61
N ASN A 20 6.50 0.19 15.56
CA ASN A 20 5.40 0.54 16.44
C ASN A 20 4.15 -0.34 16.19
N VAL A 21 3.88 -0.69 14.93
CA VAL A 21 2.81 -1.65 14.58
C VAL A 21 3.09 -3.01 15.25
N GLU A 22 4.28 -3.53 15.10
CA GLU A 22 4.69 -4.80 15.70
C GLU A 22 4.55 -4.76 17.22
N GLN A 23 5.02 -3.68 17.84
CA GLN A 23 4.90 -3.51 19.28
C GLN A 23 3.44 -3.45 19.74
N SER A 24 2.58 -2.74 19.00
CA SER A 24 1.15 -2.66 19.32
C SER A 24 0.45 -4.02 19.25
N ILE A 25 0.84 -4.86 18.30
CA ILE A 25 0.32 -6.22 18.17
C ILE A 25 0.74 -7.06 19.39
N GLN A 26 2.02 -6.99 19.77
CA GLN A 26 2.52 -7.68 20.95
C GLN A 26 1.82 -7.22 22.24
N ASP A 27 1.63 -5.92 22.42
CA ASP A 27 1.01 -5.33 23.59
C ASP A 27 -0.46 -5.74 23.76
N THR A 28 -1.16 -6.00 22.67
CA THR A 28 -2.55 -6.49 22.70
C THR A 28 -2.65 -8.00 22.88
N GLY A 29 -1.54 -8.72 22.81
CA GLY A 29 -1.53 -10.18 22.88
C GLY A 29 -2.07 -10.87 21.62
N THR A 30 -2.19 -10.15 20.52
CA THR A 30 -2.71 -10.69 19.26
C THR A 30 -1.70 -11.67 18.64
N GLN A 31 -2.18 -12.84 18.22
CA GLN A 31 -1.36 -13.93 17.67
C GLN A 31 -1.20 -13.75 16.17
N LEU A 32 -0.26 -12.91 15.76
CA LEU A 32 0.06 -12.67 14.33
C LEU A 32 1.57 -12.80 14.12
N GLU A 33 1.93 -13.49 13.04
CA GLU A 33 3.30 -13.53 12.54
C GLU A 33 3.56 -12.34 11.63
N ILE A 34 4.42 -11.43 12.05
CA ILE A 34 4.69 -10.17 11.33
C ILE A 34 5.74 -10.40 10.25
N GLU A 35 5.45 -9.94 9.04
CA GLU A 35 6.42 -9.88 7.95
C GLU A 35 6.41 -8.47 7.34
N ILE A 36 7.59 -7.86 7.26
CA ILE A 36 7.75 -6.58 6.58
C ILE A 36 7.69 -6.81 5.07
N PHE A 37 6.84 -6.05 4.40
CA PHE A 37 6.71 -6.07 2.94
C PHE A 37 7.21 -4.75 2.37
N PRO A 38 8.30 -4.77 1.59
CA PRO A 38 8.86 -3.54 1.01
C PRO A 38 7.87 -2.87 0.07
N ALA A 39 7.57 -1.62 0.32
CA ALA A 39 6.65 -0.84 -0.49
C ALA A 39 7.20 -0.55 -1.89
N THR A 40 6.29 -0.42 -2.85
CA THR A 40 6.61 0.16 -4.15
C THR A 40 6.79 1.66 -4.01
N THR A 41 7.80 2.21 -4.64
CA THR A 41 8.06 3.66 -4.69
C THR A 41 7.88 4.16 -6.12
N PRO A 42 7.80 5.49 -6.36
CA PRO A 42 7.79 6.00 -7.73
C PRO A 42 8.96 5.49 -8.58
N GLU A 43 10.13 5.30 -7.97
CA GLU A 43 11.34 4.81 -8.65
C GLU A 43 11.24 3.34 -9.06
N THR A 44 10.54 2.52 -8.26
CA THR A 44 10.40 1.07 -8.53
C THR A 44 9.08 0.71 -9.20
N LEU A 45 8.19 1.68 -9.40
CA LEU A 45 6.84 1.45 -9.90
C LEU A 45 6.83 0.71 -11.26
N GLY A 46 7.62 1.18 -12.21
CA GLY A 46 7.68 0.59 -13.55
C GLY A 46 8.13 -0.87 -13.53
N ASP A 47 9.16 -1.20 -12.75
CA ASP A 47 9.66 -2.56 -12.62
C ASP A 47 8.63 -3.47 -11.96
N HIS A 48 7.99 -2.99 -10.91
CA HIS A 48 6.97 -3.76 -10.18
C HIS A 48 5.74 -4.04 -11.04
N ILE A 49 5.31 -3.08 -11.87
CA ILE A 49 4.21 -3.29 -12.83
C ILE A 49 4.57 -4.41 -13.80
N ARG A 50 5.77 -4.36 -14.38
CA ARG A 50 6.22 -5.38 -15.33
C ARG A 50 6.30 -6.77 -14.69
N GLU A 51 6.84 -6.87 -13.48
CA GLU A 51 6.97 -8.15 -12.76
C GLU A 51 5.62 -8.76 -12.39
N THR A 52 4.63 -7.93 -12.05
CA THR A 52 3.34 -8.39 -11.53
C THR A 52 2.29 -8.56 -12.63
N PHE A 53 2.21 -7.62 -13.57
CA PHE A 53 1.16 -7.56 -14.59
C PHE A 53 1.68 -7.62 -16.04
N GLY A 54 2.99 -7.71 -16.23
CA GLY A 54 3.60 -7.66 -17.56
C GLY A 54 3.42 -6.28 -18.19
N LYS A 55 2.77 -6.22 -19.36
CA LYS A 55 2.53 -4.95 -20.07
C LYS A 55 1.24 -4.25 -19.67
N THR A 56 0.42 -4.88 -18.84
CA THR A 56 -0.90 -4.34 -18.47
C THR A 56 -0.78 -3.39 -17.28
N VAL A 57 -1.30 -2.18 -17.45
CA VAL A 57 -1.41 -1.22 -16.36
C VAL A 57 -2.67 -1.56 -15.55
N PRO A 58 -2.57 -1.75 -14.23
CA PRO A 58 -3.69 -2.26 -13.41
C PRO A 58 -4.73 -1.20 -13.03
N TRP A 59 -4.61 0.01 -13.53
CA TRP A 59 -5.55 1.10 -13.23
C TRP A 59 -5.88 1.91 -14.48
N THR A 60 -6.98 2.64 -14.41
CA THR A 60 -7.53 3.39 -15.55
C THR A 60 -7.57 4.91 -15.34
N TRP A 61 -7.17 5.41 -14.18
CA TRP A 61 -7.21 6.87 -13.94
C TRP A 61 -6.12 7.60 -14.73
N SER A 62 -6.43 8.86 -15.06
CA SER A 62 -5.56 9.72 -15.83
C SER A 62 -4.18 9.91 -15.18
N SER A 63 -3.15 10.05 -16.01
CA SER A 63 -1.81 10.46 -15.57
C SER A 63 -1.67 11.98 -15.44
N SER A 64 -2.63 12.74 -15.93
CA SER A 64 -2.65 14.20 -15.84
C SER A 64 -3.37 14.66 -14.58
N PRO A 65 -2.89 15.72 -13.91
CA PRO A 65 -3.62 16.33 -12.82
C PRO A 65 -4.97 16.84 -13.30
N GLU A 66 -6.02 16.58 -12.51
CA GLU A 66 -7.37 17.12 -12.74
C GLU A 66 -7.67 18.14 -11.65
N GLU A 67 -8.55 19.07 -11.94
CA GLU A 67 -9.02 20.01 -10.93
C GLU A 67 -9.91 19.32 -9.89
N ASP A 68 -9.89 19.82 -8.67
CA ASP A 68 -10.80 19.37 -7.62
C ASP A 68 -12.25 19.59 -8.09
N HIS A 69 -13.07 18.57 -7.93
CA HIS A 69 -14.46 18.64 -8.37
C HIS A 69 -15.38 17.74 -7.56
N MET A 70 -16.67 18.04 -7.63
CA MET A 70 -17.70 17.18 -7.10
C MET A 70 -18.20 16.23 -8.19
N ASP A 71 -18.18 14.95 -7.92
CA ASP A 71 -18.78 13.94 -8.78
C ASP A 71 -20.25 13.79 -8.39
N PHE A 72 -21.15 14.37 -9.19
CA PHE A 72 -22.58 14.37 -8.91
C PHE A 72 -23.24 12.98 -9.10
N ASN A 73 -22.59 12.05 -9.81
CA ASN A 73 -23.12 10.70 -9.97
C ASN A 73 -22.93 9.87 -8.69
N THR A 74 -21.80 10.04 -8.01
CA THR A 74 -21.47 9.33 -6.77
C THR A 74 -21.67 10.18 -5.52
N ASN A 75 -21.91 11.48 -5.69
CA ASN A 75 -22.00 12.48 -4.62
C ASN A 75 -20.73 12.53 -3.75
N LEU A 76 -19.58 12.27 -4.35
CA LEU A 76 -18.28 12.29 -3.69
C LEU A 76 -17.43 13.43 -4.22
N PHE A 77 -16.71 14.10 -3.32
CA PHE A 77 -15.70 15.09 -3.69
C PHE A 77 -14.44 14.37 -4.17
N LYS A 78 -13.99 14.72 -5.37
CA LYS A 78 -12.75 14.18 -5.96
C LYS A 78 -11.69 15.26 -5.94
N LYS A 79 -10.61 14.95 -5.25
CA LYS A 79 -9.47 15.84 -5.14
C LYS A 79 -8.50 15.61 -6.29
N SER A 80 -7.98 16.69 -6.88
CA SER A 80 -6.92 16.60 -7.87
C SER A 80 -5.60 16.21 -7.22
N TYR A 81 -4.74 15.57 -7.98
CA TYR A 81 -3.39 15.24 -7.56
C TYR A 81 -2.39 15.86 -8.53
N LYS A 82 -1.34 16.47 -8.00
CA LYS A 82 -0.19 16.87 -8.81
C LYS A 82 0.49 15.63 -9.37
N ALA A 83 1.21 15.75 -10.48
CA ALA A 83 1.85 14.61 -11.15
C ALA A 83 2.71 13.75 -10.20
N ALA A 84 3.48 14.39 -9.30
CA ALA A 84 4.29 13.68 -8.32
C ALA A 84 3.44 12.89 -7.33
N ASP A 85 2.31 13.44 -6.89
CA ASP A 85 1.40 12.78 -5.96
C ASP A 85 0.66 11.62 -6.63
N GLN A 86 0.34 11.75 -7.93
CA GLN A 86 -0.22 10.63 -8.69
C GLN A 86 0.72 9.43 -8.74
N MET A 87 2.02 9.65 -8.91
CA MET A 87 3.01 8.58 -8.89
C MET A 87 3.09 7.91 -7.51
N ARG A 88 2.98 8.68 -6.43
CA ARG A 88 2.92 8.14 -5.07
C ARG A 88 1.66 7.32 -4.84
N VAL A 89 0.50 7.81 -5.29
CA VAL A 89 -0.78 7.10 -5.19
C VAL A 89 -0.72 5.78 -5.96
N ARG A 90 -0.15 5.78 -7.16
CA ARG A 90 0.04 4.58 -7.97
C ARG A 90 1.01 3.60 -7.31
N ALA A 91 2.08 4.09 -6.72
CA ALA A 91 3.04 3.27 -5.98
C ALA A 91 2.36 2.60 -4.77
N CYS A 92 1.54 3.34 -4.03
CA CYS A 92 0.76 2.79 -2.92
C CYS A 92 -0.19 1.69 -3.40
N ALA A 93 -0.96 1.94 -4.45
CA ALA A 93 -1.85 0.94 -5.05
C ALA A 93 -1.07 -0.28 -5.53
N MET A 94 0.10 -0.09 -6.12
CA MET A 94 0.95 -1.18 -6.60
C MET A 94 1.51 -2.03 -5.46
N SER A 95 1.84 -1.41 -4.32
CA SER A 95 2.26 -2.15 -3.11
C SER A 95 1.17 -3.14 -2.68
N HIS A 96 -0.08 -2.68 -2.61
CA HIS A 96 -1.21 -3.54 -2.28
C HIS A 96 -1.44 -4.64 -3.33
N ALA A 97 -1.40 -4.29 -4.61
CA ALA A 97 -1.60 -5.25 -5.70
C ALA A 97 -0.55 -6.37 -5.70
N ARG A 98 0.71 -6.02 -5.49
CA ARG A 98 1.81 -6.99 -5.36
C ARG A 98 1.59 -7.92 -4.18
N LEU A 99 1.17 -7.36 -3.05
CA LEU A 99 0.95 -8.12 -1.83
C LEU A 99 -0.26 -9.05 -1.97
N TRP A 100 -1.34 -8.58 -2.58
CA TRP A 100 -2.49 -9.44 -2.86
C TRP A 100 -2.13 -10.61 -3.78
N ASN A 101 -1.31 -10.36 -4.79
CA ASN A 101 -0.81 -11.40 -5.68
C ASN A 101 0.03 -12.44 -4.92
N LYS A 102 0.90 -11.99 -4.01
CA LYS A 102 1.69 -12.86 -3.13
C LYS A 102 0.79 -13.72 -2.23
N ILE A 103 -0.17 -13.10 -1.57
CA ILE A 103 -1.13 -13.79 -0.67
C ILE A 103 -1.95 -14.82 -1.46
N HIS A 104 -2.40 -14.46 -2.66
CA HIS A 104 -3.13 -15.38 -3.52
C HIS A 104 -2.29 -16.62 -3.89
N LYS A 105 -1.03 -16.42 -4.22
CA LYS A 105 -0.11 -17.52 -4.55
C LYS A 105 0.20 -18.41 -3.33
N GLU A 106 0.29 -17.83 -2.15
CA GLU A 106 0.50 -18.57 -0.91
C GLU A 106 -0.76 -19.34 -0.48
N ASN A 107 -1.93 -18.95 -0.98
CA ASN A 107 -3.22 -19.54 -0.67
C ASN A 107 -3.55 -19.59 0.83
N GLU A 108 -3.19 -18.54 1.55
CA GLU A 108 -3.43 -18.39 2.98
C GLU A 108 -4.10 -17.05 3.28
N VAL A 109 -4.98 -17.04 4.28
CA VAL A 109 -5.56 -15.79 4.78
C VAL A 109 -4.50 -14.99 5.53
N SER A 110 -4.36 -13.72 5.19
CA SER A 110 -3.37 -12.84 5.78
C SER A 110 -3.96 -11.46 6.06
N VAL A 111 -3.36 -10.75 7.00
CA VAL A 111 -3.69 -9.37 7.31
C VAL A 111 -2.74 -8.46 6.55
N VAL A 112 -3.25 -7.40 5.95
CA VAL A 112 -2.46 -6.37 5.27
C VAL A 112 -2.55 -5.08 6.06
N LEU A 113 -1.42 -4.56 6.47
CA LEU A 113 -1.32 -3.34 7.27
C LEU A 113 -0.39 -2.34 6.60
N GLU A 114 -0.73 -1.07 6.70
CA GLU A 114 0.18 0.01 6.37
C GLU A 114 1.06 0.33 7.59
N HIS A 115 2.20 1.00 7.37
CA HIS A 115 3.19 1.25 8.42
C HIS A 115 2.67 2.10 9.59
N ASP A 116 1.57 2.80 9.42
CA ASP A 116 0.97 3.68 10.43
C ASP A 116 -0.26 3.05 11.14
N ALA A 117 -0.55 1.79 10.88
CA ALA A 117 -1.60 1.07 11.58
C ALA A 117 -1.26 0.93 13.07
N THR A 118 -2.28 0.87 13.94
CA THR A 118 -2.09 0.66 15.37
C THR A 118 -3.17 -0.25 15.90
N PHE A 119 -2.78 -1.24 16.66
CA PHE A 119 -3.71 -2.11 17.37
C PHE A 119 -4.00 -1.53 18.75
N VAL A 120 -5.27 -1.50 19.12
CA VAL A 120 -5.73 -1.04 20.43
C VAL A 120 -6.57 -2.10 21.12
N LYS A 121 -6.55 -2.11 22.42
CA LYS A 121 -7.41 -3.00 23.21
C LYS A 121 -8.83 -2.45 23.27
#